data_d97810b959809c46ee82b4291e66b895
#
_entry.id   d97810b959809c46ee82b4291e66b895
#
_cell.length_a   1.000
_cell.length_b   1.000
_cell.length_c   1.000
_cell.angle_alpha   90.00
_cell.angle_beta   90.00
_cell.angle_gamma   90.00
#
_symmetry.space_group_name_H-M   'P 1'
#
loop_
_entity.id
_entity.type
_entity.pdbx_description
1 polymer ?
#
loop_
_entity_poly.entity_id
_entity_poly.type
_entity_poly.pdbx_seq_one_letter_code
_entity_poly.pdbx_strand_id
1 'polypeptide(L)'
;MALRDLFLMFLVCFLWAAHTIVSKIVVSDMEIPPLFYAAVRFGIVAVLALPWLLPAPRPRWRILLVGFLMGGGGFALFFLGIRTASPSSAAVVSQLGIPITALLSLLLLRERIDGRRALGIVLTFAGGVLVMWDPGGGFPLSAGLLLVLASTAVGSLAAVMMKQIEGVKPLQFQAWIGLSSVMPMILLTTTLETGQVDKVMEAGWNFVAALLFSALVVSLIAHTIYYGLIRKYPANMIAPLLIMNPLLTVTLGILVTGDRFDARMAVGTGLALCGVLIIALRRNHLMRLAWARWKRFR
;
A
#
# COMPACT_ATOMS: atom_id res chain seq x y z
N MET A 1 -22.42 -3.99 6.54
CA MET A 1 -21.94 -2.88 5.72
C MET A 1 -23.03 -2.55 4.71
N ALA A 2 -23.31 -1.27 4.43
CA ALA A 2 -24.28 -0.90 3.40
C ALA A 2 -23.72 -1.28 2.00
N LEU A 3 -24.61 -1.63 1.06
CA LEU A 3 -24.19 -2.04 -0.30
C LEU A 3 -23.36 -0.96 -1.01
N ARG A 4 -23.76 0.32 -0.85
CA ARG A 4 -23.03 1.48 -1.34
C ARG A 4 -21.59 1.52 -0.82
N ASP A 5 -21.39 1.26 0.47
CA ASP A 5 -20.07 1.33 1.10
C ASP A 5 -19.19 0.10 0.73
N LEU A 6 -19.82 -1.05 0.45
CA LEU A 6 -19.14 -2.21 -0.12
C LEU A 6 -18.65 -1.91 -1.53
N PHE A 7 -19.49 -1.28 -2.37
CA PHE A 7 -19.09 -0.83 -3.71
C PHE A 7 -17.96 0.20 -3.65
N LEU A 8 -18.02 1.17 -2.73
CA LEU A 8 -16.94 2.14 -2.53
C LEU A 8 -15.63 1.46 -2.12
N MET A 9 -15.69 0.41 -1.29
CA MET A 9 -14.50 -0.35 -0.90
C MET A 9 -13.91 -1.11 -2.09
N PHE A 10 -14.75 -1.73 -2.92
CA PHE A 10 -14.33 -2.37 -4.17
C PHE A 10 -13.67 -1.34 -5.11
N LEU A 11 -14.31 -0.19 -5.30
CA LEU A 11 -13.77 0.91 -6.11
C LEU A 11 -12.38 1.35 -5.63
N VAL A 12 -12.21 1.53 -4.32
CA VAL A 12 -10.90 1.88 -3.73
C VAL A 12 -9.86 0.81 -4.06
N CYS A 13 -10.17 -0.46 -3.86
CA CYS A 13 -9.25 -1.56 -4.17
C CYS A 13 -8.91 -1.61 -5.66
N PHE A 14 -9.89 -1.38 -6.53
CA PHE A 14 -9.69 -1.32 -7.97
C PHE A 14 -8.79 -0.13 -8.37
N LEU A 15 -9.03 1.06 -7.83
CA LEU A 15 -8.22 2.25 -8.11
C LEU A 15 -6.77 2.07 -7.63
N TRP A 16 -6.55 1.42 -6.49
CA TRP A 16 -5.20 1.10 -6.02
C TRP A 16 -4.51 0.05 -6.89
N ALA A 17 -5.25 -0.98 -7.32
CA ALA A 17 -4.73 -1.97 -8.26
C ALA A 17 -4.34 -1.32 -9.60
N ALA A 18 -5.24 -0.53 -10.18
CA ALA A 18 -4.97 0.22 -11.39
C ALA A 18 -3.78 1.18 -11.24
N HIS A 19 -3.65 1.84 -10.07
CA HIS A 19 -2.49 2.70 -9.79
C HIS A 19 -1.17 1.94 -9.81
N THR A 20 -1.13 0.70 -9.30
CA THR A 20 0.08 -0.12 -9.35
C THR A 20 0.49 -0.41 -10.79
N ILE A 21 -0.47 -0.74 -11.67
CA ILE A 21 -0.24 -0.94 -13.10
C ILE A 21 0.23 0.34 -13.78
N VAL A 22 -0.50 1.45 -13.60
CA VAL A 22 -0.13 2.76 -14.16
C VAL A 22 1.27 3.17 -13.71
N SER A 23 1.60 2.97 -12.42
CA SER A 23 2.93 3.29 -11.91
C SER A 23 4.03 2.43 -12.55
N LYS A 24 3.76 1.14 -12.82
CA LYS A 24 4.67 0.29 -13.58
C LYS A 24 4.92 0.83 -14.98
N ILE A 25 3.87 1.17 -15.71
CA ILE A 25 3.97 1.77 -17.05
C ILE A 25 4.78 3.06 -17.01
N VAL A 26 4.51 3.95 -16.05
CA VAL A 26 5.23 5.22 -15.91
C VAL A 26 6.73 5.02 -15.68
N VAL A 27 7.11 4.13 -14.75
CA VAL A 27 8.54 3.99 -14.37
C VAL A 27 9.32 3.01 -15.25
N SER A 28 8.64 2.11 -15.98
CA SER A 28 9.29 1.10 -16.81
C SER A 28 9.17 1.36 -18.30
N ASP A 29 7.96 1.65 -18.78
CA ASP A 29 7.68 1.77 -20.21
C ASP A 29 7.93 3.21 -20.69
N MET A 30 7.50 4.21 -19.89
CA MET A 30 7.80 5.63 -20.16
C MET A 30 9.17 6.05 -19.63
N GLU A 31 9.86 5.17 -18.89
CA GLU A 31 11.18 5.42 -18.28
C GLU A 31 11.25 6.70 -17.43
N ILE A 32 10.12 7.15 -16.90
CA ILE A 32 10.08 8.32 -16.01
C ILE A 32 10.85 7.99 -14.72
N PRO A 33 11.79 8.86 -14.30
CA PRO A 33 12.53 8.65 -13.06
C PRO A 33 11.60 8.50 -11.86
N PRO A 34 11.73 7.40 -11.08
CA PRO A 34 10.78 7.07 -10.01
C PRO A 34 10.64 8.12 -8.90
N LEU A 35 11.77 8.75 -8.52
CA LEU A 35 11.77 9.76 -7.47
C LEU A 35 11.15 11.07 -7.96
N PHE A 36 11.37 11.41 -9.24
CA PHE A 36 10.71 12.53 -9.90
C PHE A 36 9.20 12.32 -9.95
N TYR A 37 8.75 11.14 -10.37
CA TYR A 37 7.33 10.82 -10.37
C TYR A 37 6.70 10.98 -8.98
N ALA A 38 7.37 10.49 -7.92
CA ALA A 38 6.94 10.70 -6.54
C ALA A 38 6.91 12.18 -6.16
N ALA A 39 7.97 12.96 -6.50
CA ALA A 39 8.06 14.38 -6.19
C ALA A 39 6.90 15.19 -6.77
N VAL A 40 6.64 15.03 -8.08
CA VAL A 40 5.57 15.77 -8.77
C VAL A 40 4.20 15.34 -8.28
N ARG A 41 3.96 14.02 -8.08
CA ARG A 41 2.72 13.51 -7.52
C ARG A 41 2.40 14.13 -6.15
N PHE A 42 3.35 14.08 -5.20
CA PHE A 42 3.14 14.64 -3.87
C PHE A 42 3.13 16.15 -3.87
N GLY A 43 3.81 16.81 -4.82
CA GLY A 43 3.69 18.25 -5.06
C GLY A 43 2.26 18.67 -5.40
N ILE A 44 1.61 17.96 -6.33
CA ILE A 44 0.20 18.21 -6.67
C ILE A 44 -0.70 17.98 -5.45
N VAL A 45 -0.49 16.88 -4.72
CA VAL A 45 -1.25 16.58 -3.50
C VAL A 45 -1.07 17.67 -2.45
N ALA A 46 0.16 18.17 -2.23
CA ALA A 46 0.45 19.22 -1.27
C ALA A 46 -0.26 20.52 -1.63
N VAL A 47 -0.21 20.93 -2.90
CA VAL A 47 -0.86 22.17 -3.38
C VAL A 47 -2.38 22.07 -3.25
N LEU A 48 -2.97 20.99 -3.73
CA LEU A 48 -4.43 20.83 -3.72
C LEU A 48 -5.00 20.60 -2.33
N ALA A 49 -4.26 19.94 -1.44
CA ALA A 49 -4.70 19.68 -0.07
C ALA A 49 -4.26 20.78 0.92
N LEU A 50 -3.60 21.84 0.46
CA LEU A 50 -3.13 22.98 1.27
C LEU A 50 -4.19 23.56 2.22
N PRO A 51 -5.47 23.76 1.82
CA PRO A 51 -6.51 24.29 2.70
C PRO A 51 -6.79 23.41 3.94
N TRP A 52 -6.43 22.13 3.90
CA TRP A 52 -6.67 21.20 5.00
C TRP A 52 -5.48 20.99 5.95
N LEU A 53 -4.38 21.72 5.78
CA LEU A 53 -3.21 21.61 6.67
C LEU A 53 -3.51 22.04 8.12
N LEU A 54 -4.42 22.97 8.29
CA LEU A 54 -4.73 23.55 9.60
C LEU A 54 -6.02 22.96 10.21
N PRO A 55 -6.10 22.92 11.55
CA PRO A 55 -5.04 23.17 12.54
C PRO A 55 -3.96 22.07 12.51
N ALA A 56 -2.69 22.45 12.70
CA ALA A 56 -1.58 21.49 12.68
C ALA A 56 -1.68 20.49 13.85
N PRO A 57 -1.65 19.16 13.58
CA PRO A 57 -1.64 18.15 14.63
C PRO A 57 -0.42 18.26 15.54
N ARG A 58 -0.55 17.88 16.79
CA ARG A 58 0.56 17.86 17.76
C ARG A 58 0.91 16.42 18.15
N PRO A 59 2.21 16.11 18.32
CA PRO A 59 3.37 16.95 18.02
C PRO A 59 3.66 16.98 16.49
N ARG A 60 4.04 18.16 15.96
CA ARG A 60 4.24 18.40 14.52
C ARG A 60 5.29 17.48 13.89
N TRP A 61 6.37 17.17 14.60
CA TRP A 61 7.42 16.30 14.07
C TRP A 61 6.92 14.89 13.76
N ARG A 62 5.95 14.37 14.55
CA ARG A 62 5.38 13.04 14.27
C ARG A 62 4.57 13.00 12.98
N ILE A 63 3.71 14.00 12.75
CA ILE A 63 2.92 14.03 11.52
C ILE A 63 3.80 14.22 10.28
N LEU A 64 4.88 15.02 10.38
CA LEU A 64 5.86 15.17 9.31
C LEU A 64 6.59 13.85 9.03
N LEU A 65 7.08 13.18 10.05
CA LEU A 65 7.77 11.89 9.91
C LEU A 65 6.83 10.82 9.35
N VAL A 66 5.64 10.65 9.93
CA VAL A 66 4.65 9.67 9.46
C VAL A 66 4.21 9.99 8.04
N GLY A 67 3.96 11.27 7.73
CA GLY A 67 3.61 11.71 6.39
C GLY A 67 4.69 11.39 5.36
N PHE A 68 5.96 11.64 5.68
CA PHE A 68 7.09 11.28 4.82
C PHE A 68 7.22 9.76 4.64
N LEU A 69 7.16 8.98 5.72
CA LEU A 69 7.30 7.52 5.65
C LEU A 69 6.14 6.88 4.85
N MET A 70 4.91 7.35 5.01
CA MET A 70 3.75 6.85 4.24
C MET A 70 3.68 7.41 2.82
N GLY A 71 4.29 8.57 2.60
CA GLY A 71 4.32 9.26 1.31
C GLY A 71 5.64 9.04 0.58
N GLY A 72 6.42 10.11 0.45
CA GLY A 72 7.62 10.14 -0.37
C GLY A 72 8.58 8.99 -0.13
N GLY A 73 8.92 8.71 1.12
CA GLY A 73 9.87 7.64 1.46
C GLY A 73 9.37 6.23 1.08
N GLY A 74 8.11 5.92 1.44
CA GLY A 74 7.51 4.64 1.10
C GLY A 74 7.30 4.48 -0.41
N PHE A 75 6.71 5.48 -1.07
CA PHE A 75 6.46 5.41 -2.52
C PHE A 75 7.73 5.48 -3.36
N ALA A 76 8.77 6.18 -2.93
CA ALA A 76 10.07 6.16 -3.62
C ALA A 76 10.62 4.73 -3.70
N LEU A 77 10.68 4.02 -2.57
CA LEU A 77 11.10 2.63 -2.52
C LEU A 77 10.20 1.72 -3.37
N PHE A 78 8.89 1.95 -3.31
CA PHE A 78 7.92 1.19 -4.11
C PHE A 78 8.15 1.40 -5.61
N PHE A 79 8.26 2.63 -6.08
CA PHE A 79 8.46 2.95 -7.50
C PHE A 79 9.81 2.46 -8.02
N LEU A 80 10.87 2.58 -7.23
CA LEU A 80 12.17 1.97 -7.54
C LEU A 80 12.04 0.45 -7.65
N GLY A 81 11.28 -0.18 -6.75
CA GLY A 81 11.06 -1.62 -6.75
C GLY A 81 10.29 -2.13 -7.96
N ILE A 82 9.16 -1.51 -8.30
CA ILE A 82 8.33 -1.94 -9.44
C ILE A 82 8.96 -1.63 -10.80
N ARG A 83 10.02 -0.84 -10.86
CA ARG A 83 10.77 -0.64 -12.10
C ARG A 83 11.25 -1.98 -12.67
N THR A 84 11.68 -2.90 -11.81
CA THR A 84 12.18 -4.22 -12.20
C THR A 84 11.28 -5.38 -11.79
N ALA A 85 10.40 -5.19 -10.79
CA ALA A 85 9.43 -6.19 -10.35
C ALA A 85 8.12 -6.09 -11.13
N SER A 86 7.37 -7.22 -11.21
CA SER A 86 6.02 -7.22 -11.76
C SER A 86 5.01 -6.64 -10.76
N PRO A 87 3.96 -5.94 -11.23
CA PRO A 87 2.86 -5.47 -10.40
C PRO A 87 2.22 -6.57 -9.54
N SER A 88 2.01 -7.74 -10.13
CA SER A 88 1.43 -8.90 -9.46
C SER A 88 2.28 -9.36 -8.26
N SER A 89 3.59 -9.53 -8.46
CA SER A 89 4.51 -9.92 -7.38
C SER A 89 4.62 -8.83 -6.31
N ALA A 90 4.67 -7.55 -6.73
CA ALA A 90 4.72 -6.42 -5.81
C ALA A 90 3.46 -6.34 -4.93
N ALA A 91 2.27 -6.62 -5.50
CA ALA A 91 1.01 -6.64 -4.74
C ALA A 91 1.01 -7.73 -3.67
N VAL A 92 1.53 -8.92 -3.97
CA VAL A 92 1.63 -10.03 -2.99
C VAL A 92 2.64 -9.69 -1.90
N VAL A 93 3.83 -9.19 -2.25
CA VAL A 93 4.86 -8.78 -1.27
C VAL A 93 4.36 -7.64 -0.37
N SER A 94 3.56 -6.72 -0.90
CA SER A 94 2.94 -5.65 -0.10
C SER A 94 1.99 -6.17 0.98
N GLN A 95 1.44 -7.40 0.85
CA GLN A 95 0.64 -8.01 1.92
C GLN A 95 1.45 -8.34 3.18
N LEU A 96 2.78 -8.40 3.07
CA LEU A 96 3.68 -8.51 4.23
C LEU A 96 3.55 -7.32 5.19
N GLY A 97 2.97 -6.20 4.74
CA GLY A 97 2.65 -5.06 5.60
C GLY A 97 1.73 -5.42 6.77
N ILE A 98 0.83 -6.38 6.60
CA ILE A 98 -0.10 -6.81 7.66
C ILE A 98 0.64 -7.51 8.79
N PRO A 99 1.43 -8.58 8.54
CA PRO A 99 2.23 -9.21 9.59
C PRO A 99 3.33 -8.30 10.14
N ILE A 100 3.99 -7.48 9.31
CA ILE A 100 5.00 -6.50 9.80
C ILE A 100 4.35 -5.51 10.76
N THR A 101 3.18 -4.96 10.42
CA THR A 101 2.44 -4.07 11.32
C THR A 101 2.06 -4.77 12.63
N ALA A 102 1.67 -6.06 12.57
CA ALA A 102 1.36 -6.83 13.77
C ALA A 102 2.59 -7.03 14.67
N LEU A 103 3.76 -7.35 14.07
CA LEU A 103 5.03 -7.50 14.80
C LEU A 103 5.51 -6.15 15.39
N LEU A 104 5.42 -5.06 14.62
CA LEU A 104 5.75 -3.73 15.13
C LEU A 104 4.80 -3.29 16.25
N SER A 105 3.51 -3.61 16.17
CA SER A 105 2.55 -3.35 17.25
C SER A 105 2.88 -4.16 18.52
N LEU A 106 3.33 -5.41 18.37
CA LEU A 106 3.84 -6.21 19.49
C LEU A 106 5.03 -5.52 20.17
N LEU A 107 6.03 -5.07 19.38
CA LEU A 107 7.28 -4.49 19.89
C LEU A 107 7.07 -3.07 20.45
N LEU A 108 6.35 -2.21 19.73
CA LEU A 108 6.24 -0.78 20.06
C LEU A 108 5.06 -0.47 20.98
N LEU A 109 3.94 -1.20 20.83
CA LEU A 109 2.71 -1.00 21.59
C LEU A 109 2.45 -2.09 22.64
N ARG A 110 3.34 -3.09 22.72
CA ARG A 110 3.24 -4.24 23.63
C ARG A 110 1.91 -5.01 23.48
N GLU A 111 1.33 -5.02 22.28
CA GLU A 111 0.15 -5.82 21.96
C GLU A 111 0.52 -7.32 22.03
N ARG A 112 -0.42 -8.19 22.42
CA ARG A 112 -0.19 -9.65 22.45
C ARG A 112 -0.57 -10.28 21.11
N ILE A 113 0.25 -11.23 20.66
CA ILE A 113 -0.04 -12.06 19.47
C ILE A 113 -0.46 -13.45 19.97
N ASP A 114 -1.65 -13.89 19.59
CA ASP A 114 -2.10 -15.27 19.84
C ASP A 114 -1.53 -16.24 18.80
N GLY A 115 -1.56 -17.55 19.10
CA GLY A 115 -0.99 -18.58 18.22
C GLY A 115 -1.57 -18.60 16.81
N ARG A 116 -2.83 -18.21 16.66
CA ARG A 116 -3.49 -18.10 15.36
C ARG A 116 -2.91 -16.95 14.52
N ARG A 117 -2.73 -15.76 15.13
CA ARG A 117 -2.05 -14.63 14.46
C ARG A 117 -0.61 -14.99 14.11
N ALA A 118 0.09 -15.72 14.99
CA ALA A 118 1.44 -16.20 14.72
C ALA A 118 1.46 -17.12 13.48
N LEU A 119 0.53 -18.07 13.37
CA LEU A 119 0.39 -18.92 12.18
C LEU A 119 0.14 -18.09 10.91
N GLY A 120 -0.78 -17.12 10.96
CA GLY A 120 -1.05 -16.23 9.84
C GLY A 120 0.17 -15.41 9.42
N ILE A 121 0.96 -14.92 10.39
CA ILE A 121 2.22 -14.22 10.14
C ILE A 121 3.21 -15.13 9.40
N VAL A 122 3.42 -16.37 9.88
CA VAL A 122 4.33 -17.34 9.26
C VAL A 122 3.89 -17.66 7.83
N LEU A 123 2.60 -17.93 7.60
CA LEU A 123 2.08 -18.22 6.25
C LEU A 123 2.25 -17.04 5.30
N THR A 124 1.99 -15.81 5.76
CA THR A 124 2.15 -14.62 4.91
C THR A 124 3.62 -14.41 4.54
N PHE A 125 4.54 -14.56 5.49
CA PHE A 125 5.97 -14.46 5.20
C PHE A 125 6.45 -15.57 4.27
N ALA A 126 6.04 -16.81 4.49
CA ALA A 126 6.40 -17.95 3.63
C ALA A 126 5.91 -17.71 2.18
N GLY A 127 4.67 -17.25 2.00
CA GLY A 127 4.13 -16.89 0.70
C GLY A 127 4.88 -15.74 0.04
N GLY A 128 5.19 -14.68 0.79
CA GLY A 128 5.97 -13.56 0.29
C GLY A 128 7.39 -13.95 -0.15
N VAL A 129 8.10 -14.74 0.66
CA VAL A 129 9.45 -15.24 0.32
C VAL A 129 9.39 -16.11 -0.94
N LEU A 130 8.37 -16.98 -1.06
CA LEU A 130 8.21 -17.82 -2.25
C LEU A 130 7.99 -16.98 -3.53
N VAL A 131 7.22 -15.90 -3.45
CA VAL A 131 7.01 -14.99 -4.58
C VAL A 131 8.30 -14.22 -4.91
N MET A 132 9.08 -13.84 -3.88
CA MET A 132 10.33 -13.09 -4.06
C MET A 132 11.48 -13.96 -4.58
N TRP A 133 11.37 -15.28 -4.50
CA TRP A 133 12.42 -16.21 -4.91
C TRP A 133 12.74 -16.10 -6.40
N ASP A 134 13.99 -15.84 -6.72
CA ASP A 134 14.50 -15.68 -8.10
C ASP A 134 15.70 -16.62 -8.34
N PRO A 135 15.45 -17.86 -8.75
CA PRO A 135 16.51 -18.85 -8.94
C PRO A 135 17.43 -18.56 -10.14
N GLY A 136 17.01 -17.65 -11.06
CA GLY A 136 17.81 -17.25 -12.23
C GLY A 136 18.67 -16.01 -12.00
N GLY A 137 18.53 -15.32 -10.87
CA GLY A 137 19.30 -14.14 -10.52
C GLY A 137 20.61 -14.47 -9.80
N GLY A 138 21.55 -13.54 -9.81
CA GLY A 138 22.81 -13.67 -9.05
C GLY A 138 22.62 -13.64 -7.51
N PHE A 139 21.45 -13.27 -7.04
CA PHE A 139 21.01 -13.31 -5.66
C PHE A 139 19.67 -14.06 -5.58
N PRO A 140 19.41 -14.89 -4.54
CA PRO A 140 18.23 -15.77 -4.48
C PRO A 140 16.90 -15.03 -4.36
N LEU A 141 16.91 -13.73 -4.13
CA LEU A 141 15.70 -12.89 -4.03
C LEU A 141 15.75 -11.72 -5.00
N SER A 142 14.61 -11.40 -5.62
CA SER A 142 14.49 -10.26 -6.54
C SER A 142 14.80 -8.93 -5.83
N ALA A 143 15.79 -8.19 -6.32
CA ALA A 143 16.17 -6.89 -5.77
C ALA A 143 15.02 -5.87 -5.80
N GLY A 144 14.23 -5.87 -6.88
CA GLY A 144 13.04 -5.02 -6.98
C GLY A 144 12.01 -5.34 -5.92
N LEU A 145 11.76 -6.63 -5.65
CA LEU A 145 10.83 -7.05 -4.60
C LEU A 145 11.36 -6.81 -3.19
N LEU A 146 12.68 -6.79 -2.98
CA LEU A 146 13.27 -6.35 -1.71
C LEU A 146 13.00 -4.86 -1.45
N LEU A 147 13.05 -4.01 -2.48
CA LEU A 147 12.67 -2.59 -2.36
C LEU A 147 11.18 -2.43 -2.05
N VAL A 148 10.31 -3.24 -2.67
CA VAL A 148 8.88 -3.28 -2.33
C VAL A 148 8.66 -3.73 -0.89
N LEU A 149 9.41 -4.72 -0.41
CA LEU A 149 9.37 -5.16 1.00
C LEU A 149 9.83 -4.04 1.94
N ALA A 150 10.91 -3.34 1.61
CA ALA A 150 11.39 -2.19 2.39
C ALA A 150 10.35 -1.07 2.43
N SER A 151 9.72 -0.72 1.30
CA SER A 151 8.58 0.20 1.23
C SER A 151 7.45 -0.23 2.17
N THR A 152 7.11 -1.51 2.12
CA THR A 152 6.05 -2.10 2.94
C THR A 152 6.37 -2.02 4.44
N ALA A 153 7.63 -2.27 4.81
CA ALA A 153 8.10 -2.17 6.20
C ALA A 153 8.06 -0.71 6.70
N VAL A 154 8.51 0.23 5.88
CA VAL A 154 8.46 1.68 6.17
C VAL A 154 7.00 2.13 6.34
N GLY A 155 6.11 1.74 5.44
CA GLY A 155 4.67 2.03 5.54
C GLY A 155 4.02 1.41 6.77
N SER A 156 4.42 0.19 7.15
CA SER A 156 3.94 -0.49 8.36
C SER A 156 4.37 0.22 9.63
N LEU A 157 5.63 0.67 9.68
CA LEU A 157 6.14 1.48 10.80
C LEU A 157 5.35 2.79 10.93
N ALA A 158 5.16 3.49 9.83
CA ALA A 158 4.36 4.72 9.80
C ALA A 158 2.91 4.49 10.23
N ALA A 159 2.29 3.38 9.82
CA ALA A 159 0.93 3.02 10.23
C ALA A 159 0.82 2.78 11.75
N VAL A 160 1.83 2.16 12.38
CA VAL A 160 1.87 1.99 13.84
C VAL A 160 2.09 3.32 14.55
N MET A 161 3.00 4.16 14.04
CA MET A 161 3.24 5.50 14.61
C MET A 161 2.01 6.41 14.48
N MET A 162 1.25 6.27 13.38
CA MET A 162 0.02 7.04 13.16
C MET A 162 -1.06 6.75 14.19
N LYS A 163 -1.14 5.54 14.76
CA LYS A 163 -2.07 5.23 15.87
C LYS A 163 -1.87 6.13 17.10
N GLN A 164 -0.72 6.78 17.22
CA GLN A 164 -0.37 7.70 18.31
C GLN A 164 -0.70 9.17 17.99
N ILE A 165 -1.28 9.45 16.83
CA ILE A 165 -1.66 10.79 16.39
C ILE A 165 -3.19 10.86 16.35
N GLU A 166 -3.77 11.63 17.26
CA GLU A 166 -5.22 11.77 17.37
C GLU A 166 -5.76 12.97 16.57
N GLY A 167 -7.04 12.93 16.23
CA GLY A 167 -7.80 14.07 15.71
C GLY A 167 -7.53 14.46 14.25
N VAL A 168 -6.68 13.72 13.50
CA VAL A 168 -6.36 14.03 12.10
C VAL A 168 -7.49 13.57 11.17
N LYS A 169 -8.01 14.48 10.36
CA LYS A 169 -9.01 14.17 9.33
C LYS A 169 -8.34 13.55 8.07
N PRO A 170 -9.06 12.75 7.26
CA PRO A 170 -8.48 12.09 6.08
C PRO A 170 -7.77 13.03 5.10
N LEU A 171 -8.42 14.11 4.67
CA LEU A 171 -7.81 15.09 3.77
C LEU A 171 -6.66 15.87 4.43
N GLN A 172 -6.77 16.16 5.72
CA GLN A 172 -5.68 16.75 6.48
C GLN A 172 -4.45 15.84 6.49
N PHE A 173 -4.65 14.55 6.65
CA PHE A 173 -3.56 13.59 6.60
C PHE A 173 -2.90 13.56 5.22
N GLN A 174 -3.69 13.58 4.12
CA GLN A 174 -3.15 13.69 2.76
C GLN A 174 -2.36 14.97 2.53
N ALA A 175 -2.83 16.10 3.09
CA ALA A 175 -2.10 17.37 3.03
C ALA A 175 -0.71 17.27 3.70
N TRP A 176 -0.63 16.64 4.87
CA TRP A 176 0.64 16.44 5.58
C TRP A 176 1.54 15.42 4.88
N ILE A 177 1.00 14.34 4.29
CA ILE A 177 1.75 13.40 3.43
C ILE A 177 2.38 14.16 2.26
N GLY A 178 1.59 14.95 1.53
CA GLY A 178 2.10 15.75 0.42
C GLY A 178 3.21 16.69 0.86
N LEU A 179 2.93 17.54 1.85
CA LEU A 179 3.88 18.56 2.33
C LEU A 179 5.20 17.95 2.83
N SER A 180 5.14 16.88 3.63
CA SER A 180 6.36 16.26 4.17
C SER A 180 7.18 15.51 3.13
N SER A 181 6.56 15.13 2.02
CA SER A 181 7.21 14.33 0.96
C SER A 181 7.87 15.18 -0.12
N VAL A 182 7.34 16.37 -0.43
CA VAL A 182 7.79 17.17 -1.58
C VAL A 182 9.27 17.54 -1.51
N MET A 183 9.71 18.18 -0.43
CA MET A 183 11.09 18.67 -0.31
C MET A 183 12.12 17.53 -0.35
N PRO A 184 11.98 16.45 0.44
CA PRO A 184 12.90 15.32 0.35
C PRO A 184 12.91 14.67 -1.04
N MET A 185 11.75 14.56 -1.70
CA MET A 185 11.68 13.95 -3.02
C MET A 185 12.31 14.83 -4.10
N ILE A 186 12.11 16.15 -4.04
CA ILE A 186 12.81 17.09 -4.93
C ILE A 186 14.32 16.96 -4.74
N LEU A 187 14.80 16.95 -3.50
CA LEU A 187 16.23 16.80 -3.22
C LEU A 187 16.78 15.49 -3.79
N LEU A 188 16.08 14.38 -3.56
CA LEU A 188 16.52 13.07 -4.03
C LEU A 188 16.51 12.97 -5.57
N THR A 189 15.45 13.44 -6.25
CA THR A 189 15.41 13.37 -7.71
C THR A 189 16.45 14.26 -8.36
N THR A 190 16.72 15.45 -7.83
CA THR A 190 17.74 16.37 -8.39
C THR A 190 19.17 15.88 -8.17
N THR A 191 19.41 15.05 -7.15
CA THR A 191 20.75 14.54 -6.82
C THR A 191 21.02 13.15 -7.38
N LEU A 192 20.00 12.30 -7.52
CA LEU A 192 20.16 10.87 -7.87
C LEU A 192 19.61 10.50 -9.25
N GLU A 193 18.83 11.37 -9.87
CA GLU A 193 18.21 11.09 -11.16
C GLU A 193 18.58 12.18 -12.18
N THR A 194 18.56 11.81 -13.46
CA THR A 194 18.83 12.71 -14.61
C THR A 194 17.82 12.45 -15.71
N GLY A 195 17.70 13.39 -16.65
CA GLY A 195 16.84 13.24 -17.83
C GLY A 195 15.33 13.38 -17.55
N GLN A 196 14.93 13.93 -16.39
CA GLN A 196 13.53 14.05 -16.00
C GLN A 196 12.68 14.79 -17.04
N VAL A 197 13.18 15.93 -17.50
CA VAL A 197 12.44 16.81 -18.45
C VAL A 197 12.32 16.13 -19.82
N ASP A 198 13.41 15.53 -20.30
CA ASP A 198 13.44 14.86 -21.62
C ASP A 198 12.45 13.69 -21.64
N LYS A 199 12.42 12.87 -20.59
CA LYS A 199 11.49 11.74 -20.48
C LYS A 199 10.04 12.19 -20.36
N VAL A 200 9.76 13.28 -19.67
CA VAL A 200 8.42 13.87 -19.59
C VAL A 200 7.97 14.39 -20.97
N MET A 201 8.84 15.08 -21.69
CA MET A 201 8.53 15.56 -23.04
C MET A 201 8.28 14.42 -24.03
N GLU A 202 9.07 13.32 -23.94
CA GLU A 202 8.90 12.10 -24.72
C GLU A 202 7.56 11.41 -24.41
N ALA A 203 7.21 11.24 -23.13
CA ALA A 203 5.97 10.61 -22.69
C ALA A 203 4.72 11.49 -22.93
N GLY A 204 4.88 12.82 -22.97
CA GLY A 204 3.84 13.79 -23.30
C GLY A 204 2.58 13.68 -22.44
N TRP A 205 1.41 13.71 -23.10
CA TRP A 205 0.12 13.67 -22.43
C TRP A 205 -0.15 12.38 -21.66
N ASN A 206 0.47 11.26 -22.04
CA ASN A 206 0.31 9.99 -21.32
C ASN A 206 0.85 10.09 -19.90
N PHE A 207 2.02 10.75 -19.72
CA PHE A 207 2.54 11.01 -18.38
C PHE A 207 1.63 11.94 -17.57
N VAL A 208 1.14 13.02 -18.18
CA VAL A 208 0.22 13.96 -17.50
C VAL A 208 -1.04 13.24 -17.02
N ALA A 209 -1.66 12.42 -17.86
CA ALA A 209 -2.85 11.63 -17.51
C ALA A 209 -2.56 10.67 -16.35
N ALA A 210 -1.45 9.91 -16.41
CA ALA A 210 -1.02 9.00 -15.36
C ALA A 210 -0.75 9.72 -14.04
N LEU A 211 -0.10 10.88 -14.10
CA LEU A 211 0.21 11.71 -12.95
C LEU A 211 -1.06 12.26 -12.28
N LEU A 212 -1.98 12.81 -13.06
CA LEU A 212 -3.27 13.32 -12.56
C LEU A 212 -4.12 12.18 -11.97
N PHE A 213 -4.16 11.03 -12.62
CA PHE A 213 -4.80 9.85 -12.06
C PHE A 213 -4.20 9.49 -10.69
N SER A 214 -2.88 9.41 -10.59
CA SER A 214 -2.19 9.09 -9.33
C SER A 214 -2.43 10.11 -8.23
N ALA A 215 -2.36 11.41 -8.55
CA ALA A 215 -2.48 12.47 -7.57
C ALA A 215 -3.95 12.72 -7.16
N LEU A 216 -4.85 12.85 -8.12
CA LEU A 216 -6.24 13.22 -7.85
C LEU A 216 -7.09 12.01 -7.49
N VAL A 217 -7.13 11.01 -8.38
CA VAL A 217 -8.06 9.89 -8.23
C VAL A 217 -7.58 8.97 -7.11
N VAL A 218 -6.29 8.65 -7.06
CA VAL A 218 -5.77 7.71 -6.06
C VAL A 218 -5.47 8.40 -4.75
N SER A 219 -4.62 9.45 -4.73
CA SER A 219 -4.20 10.07 -3.47
C SER A 219 -5.31 10.85 -2.79
N LEU A 220 -6.07 11.67 -3.52
CA LEU A 220 -7.11 12.49 -2.88
C LEU A 220 -8.43 11.74 -2.75
N ILE A 221 -8.95 11.13 -3.82
CA ILE A 221 -10.29 10.52 -3.79
C ILE A 221 -10.26 9.14 -3.12
N ALA A 222 -9.49 8.17 -3.65
CA ALA A 222 -9.53 6.80 -3.14
C ALA A 222 -9.09 6.70 -1.68
N HIS A 223 -8.01 7.37 -1.27
CA HIS A 223 -7.59 7.36 0.13
C HIS A 223 -8.58 8.08 1.05
N THR A 224 -9.23 9.17 0.60
CA THR A 224 -10.25 9.85 1.40
C THR A 224 -11.46 8.95 1.62
N ILE A 225 -11.93 8.25 0.58
CA ILE A 225 -13.00 7.25 0.70
C ILE A 225 -12.59 6.16 1.68
N TYR A 226 -11.40 5.59 1.52
CA TYR A 226 -10.88 4.54 2.39
C TYR A 226 -10.83 4.98 3.86
N TYR A 227 -10.25 6.15 4.15
CA TYR A 227 -10.20 6.67 5.52
C TYR A 227 -11.59 6.97 6.08
N GLY A 228 -12.54 7.37 5.25
CA GLY A 228 -13.94 7.49 5.64
C GLY A 228 -14.55 6.15 6.05
N LEU A 229 -14.28 5.09 5.28
CA LEU A 229 -14.79 3.74 5.55
C LEU A 229 -14.19 3.13 6.82
N ILE A 230 -12.87 3.26 7.05
CA ILE A 230 -12.24 2.73 8.28
C ILE A 230 -12.65 3.48 9.55
N ARG A 231 -13.15 4.71 9.43
CA ARG A 231 -13.77 5.43 10.56
C ARG A 231 -15.21 5.00 10.82
N LYS A 232 -15.92 4.60 9.77
CA LYS A 232 -17.34 4.20 9.85
C LYS A 232 -17.54 2.74 10.27
N TYR A 233 -16.61 1.86 9.89
CA TYR A 233 -16.74 0.43 10.11
C TYR A 233 -15.59 -0.13 10.94
N PRO A 234 -15.83 -1.13 11.78
CA PRO A 234 -14.77 -1.77 12.56
C PRO A 234 -13.75 -2.47 11.64
N ALA A 235 -12.49 -2.47 12.06
CA ALA A 235 -11.37 -3.00 11.27
C ALA A 235 -11.54 -4.47 10.82
N ASN A 236 -12.24 -5.28 11.61
CA ASN A 236 -12.53 -6.67 11.26
C ASN A 236 -13.53 -6.85 10.09
N MET A 237 -14.25 -5.78 9.72
CA MET A 237 -15.08 -5.77 8.50
C MET A 237 -14.31 -5.26 7.28
N ILE A 238 -13.40 -4.32 7.47
CA ILE A 238 -12.64 -3.68 6.39
C ILE A 238 -11.43 -4.54 5.97
N ALA A 239 -10.68 -5.08 6.94
CA ALA A 239 -9.43 -5.79 6.66
C ALA A 239 -9.59 -6.99 5.69
N PRO A 240 -10.63 -7.86 5.78
CA PRO A 240 -10.82 -8.92 4.80
C PRO A 240 -11.11 -8.42 3.38
N LEU A 241 -11.75 -7.25 3.25
CA LEU A 241 -12.08 -6.67 1.95
C LEU A 241 -10.85 -6.10 1.23
N LEU A 242 -9.80 -5.71 1.98
CA LEU A 242 -8.54 -5.26 1.40
C LEU A 242 -7.83 -6.34 0.57
N ILE A 243 -8.15 -7.62 0.75
CA ILE A 243 -7.64 -8.73 -0.06
C ILE A 243 -8.09 -8.60 -1.54
N MET A 244 -9.16 -7.89 -1.82
CA MET A 244 -9.55 -7.57 -3.20
C MET A 244 -8.45 -6.80 -3.95
N ASN A 245 -7.67 -5.96 -3.26
CA ASN A 245 -6.60 -5.18 -3.91
C ASN A 245 -5.53 -6.07 -4.57
N PRO A 246 -4.83 -6.99 -3.88
CA PRO A 246 -3.84 -7.85 -4.53
C PRO A 246 -4.46 -8.76 -5.59
N LEU A 247 -5.69 -9.26 -5.39
CA LEU A 247 -6.37 -10.06 -6.40
C LEU A 247 -6.62 -9.26 -7.69
N LEU A 248 -7.12 -8.04 -7.56
CA LEU A 248 -7.33 -7.13 -8.69
C LEU A 248 -5.99 -6.73 -9.34
N THR A 249 -4.93 -6.49 -8.54
CA THR A 249 -3.61 -6.15 -9.09
C THR A 249 -3.00 -7.31 -9.86
N VAL A 250 -3.12 -8.54 -9.37
CA VAL A 250 -2.67 -9.74 -10.08
C VAL A 250 -3.45 -9.90 -11.39
N THR A 251 -4.77 -9.77 -11.33
CA THR A 251 -5.63 -9.86 -12.54
C THR A 251 -5.24 -8.80 -13.57
N LEU A 252 -5.12 -7.54 -13.16
CA LEU A 252 -4.72 -6.45 -14.06
C LEU A 252 -3.27 -6.62 -14.54
N GLY A 253 -2.38 -7.10 -13.69
CA GLY A 253 -0.98 -7.38 -14.05
C GLY A 253 -0.87 -8.42 -15.18
N ILE A 254 -1.62 -9.50 -15.08
CA ILE A 254 -1.68 -10.52 -16.15
C ILE A 254 -2.26 -9.93 -17.44
N LEU A 255 -3.37 -9.18 -17.33
CA LEU A 255 -4.11 -8.69 -18.50
C LEU A 255 -3.43 -7.50 -19.19
N VAL A 256 -2.79 -6.60 -18.45
CA VAL A 256 -2.27 -5.33 -18.98
C VAL A 256 -0.75 -5.35 -19.14
N THR A 257 -0.02 -5.85 -18.15
CA THR A 257 1.45 -5.87 -18.18
C THR A 257 2.05 -7.21 -18.57
N GLY A 258 1.21 -8.21 -18.86
CA GLY A 258 1.67 -9.55 -19.28
C GLY A 258 2.44 -10.29 -18.19
N ASP A 259 2.12 -10.04 -16.92
CA ASP A 259 2.80 -10.68 -15.80
C ASP A 259 2.69 -12.20 -15.89
N ARG A 260 3.81 -12.90 -15.69
CA ARG A 260 3.82 -14.36 -15.63
C ARG A 260 3.29 -14.81 -14.29
N PHE A 261 2.25 -15.63 -14.32
CA PHE A 261 1.63 -16.23 -13.15
C PHE A 261 1.87 -17.74 -13.15
N ASP A 262 3.04 -18.15 -12.71
CA ASP A 262 3.44 -19.55 -12.63
C ASP A 262 2.91 -20.24 -11.34
N ALA A 263 3.13 -21.54 -11.24
CA ALA A 263 2.69 -22.33 -10.08
C ALA A 263 3.30 -21.84 -8.76
N ARG A 264 4.55 -21.38 -8.79
CA ARG A 264 5.25 -20.81 -7.62
C ARG A 264 4.53 -19.53 -7.16
N MET A 265 4.21 -18.64 -8.09
CA MET A 265 3.49 -17.41 -7.78
C MET A 265 2.07 -17.70 -7.28
N ALA A 266 1.38 -18.69 -7.86
CA ALA A 266 0.05 -19.11 -7.42
C ALA A 266 0.07 -19.65 -5.97
N VAL A 267 1.02 -20.53 -5.64
CA VAL A 267 1.17 -21.08 -4.29
C VAL A 267 1.58 -19.99 -3.29
N GLY A 268 2.57 -19.14 -3.66
CA GLY A 268 3.01 -18.04 -2.81
C GLY A 268 1.90 -17.02 -2.53
N THR A 269 1.13 -16.66 -3.56
CA THR A 269 -0.05 -15.78 -3.43
C THR A 269 -1.11 -16.42 -2.53
N GLY A 270 -1.43 -17.71 -2.75
CA GLY A 270 -2.38 -18.45 -1.92
C GLY A 270 -1.98 -18.49 -0.45
N LEU A 271 -0.72 -18.82 -0.15
CA LEU A 271 -0.19 -18.82 1.22
C LEU A 271 -0.25 -17.43 1.86
N ALA A 272 0.19 -16.39 1.13
CA ALA A 272 0.19 -15.02 1.64
C ALA A 272 -1.24 -14.54 1.97
N LEU A 273 -2.19 -14.73 1.06
CA LEU A 273 -3.58 -14.31 1.25
C LEU A 273 -4.30 -15.12 2.33
N CYS A 274 -4.06 -16.44 2.42
CA CYS A 274 -4.56 -17.25 3.52
C CYS A 274 -4.03 -16.76 4.87
N GLY A 275 -2.73 -16.47 4.97
CA GLY A 275 -2.12 -15.92 6.16
C GLY A 275 -2.74 -14.57 6.57
N VAL A 276 -2.93 -13.68 5.60
CA VAL A 276 -3.61 -12.38 5.81
C VAL A 276 -5.04 -12.58 6.31
N LEU A 277 -5.82 -13.48 5.72
CA LEU A 277 -7.17 -13.82 6.19
C LEU A 277 -7.18 -14.29 7.64
N ILE A 278 -6.25 -15.18 7.99
CA ILE A 278 -6.11 -15.70 9.35
C ILE A 278 -5.83 -14.57 10.34
N ILE A 279 -4.98 -13.60 9.98
CA ILE A 279 -4.68 -12.43 10.82
C ILE A 279 -5.91 -11.50 10.93
N ALA A 280 -6.61 -11.25 9.82
CA ALA A 280 -7.72 -10.31 9.74
C ALA A 280 -8.98 -10.81 10.45
N LEU A 281 -9.26 -12.12 10.44
CA LEU A 281 -10.46 -12.70 11.05
C LEU A 281 -10.29 -12.85 12.57
N ARG A 282 -11.01 -12.06 13.37
CA ARG A 282 -11.00 -12.15 14.84
C ARG A 282 -11.73 -13.40 15.34
N ARG A 283 -11.12 -14.13 16.28
CA ARG A 283 -11.66 -15.34 16.95
C ARG A 283 -13.08 -15.15 17.52
N ASN A 284 -13.39 -13.96 18.05
CA ASN A 284 -14.69 -13.70 18.72
C ASN A 284 -15.89 -13.69 17.76
N HIS A 285 -15.69 -13.51 16.46
CA HIS A 285 -16.81 -13.46 15.52
C HIS A 285 -17.27 -14.87 15.12
N LEU A 286 -16.35 -15.78 14.87
CA LEU A 286 -16.70 -17.17 14.53
C LEU A 286 -17.32 -17.92 15.71
N MET A 287 -16.80 -17.74 16.93
CA MET A 287 -17.40 -18.33 18.14
C MET A 287 -18.76 -17.73 18.49
N ARG A 288 -18.98 -16.43 18.30
CA ARG A 288 -20.29 -15.80 18.47
C ARG A 288 -21.32 -16.31 17.46
N LEU A 289 -20.91 -16.50 16.21
CA LEU A 289 -21.80 -17.08 15.18
C LEU A 289 -22.09 -18.56 15.44
N ALA A 290 -21.11 -19.35 15.83
CA ALA A 290 -21.29 -20.74 16.22
C ALA A 290 -22.19 -20.86 17.47
N TRP A 291 -21.98 -20.00 18.48
CA TRP A 291 -22.76 -19.99 19.71
C TRP A 291 -24.19 -19.45 19.49
N ALA A 292 -24.37 -18.45 18.62
CA ALA A 292 -25.68 -17.95 18.22
C ALA A 292 -26.48 -18.99 17.39
N ARG A 293 -25.81 -19.76 16.52
CA ARG A 293 -26.42 -20.91 15.84
C ARG A 293 -26.80 -22.00 16.84
N TRP A 294 -25.91 -22.36 17.74
CA TRP A 294 -26.19 -23.40 18.75
C TRP A 294 -27.36 -23.04 19.68
N LYS A 295 -27.49 -21.74 20.07
CA LYS A 295 -28.65 -21.26 20.85
C LYS A 295 -29.99 -21.26 20.09
N ARG A 296 -30.00 -21.28 18.76
CA ARG A 296 -31.23 -21.37 17.96
C ARG A 296 -31.76 -22.80 17.82
N PHE A 297 -30.97 -23.79 18.20
CA PHE A 297 -31.33 -25.20 18.14
C PHE A 297 -31.60 -25.80 19.53
N ARG A 298 -31.64 -24.99 20.59
CA ARG A 298 -32.21 -25.28 21.91
C ARG A 298 -33.40 -24.36 22.21
#